data_1fe56161b53eed784863f6539f7802b2
#
_entry.id   1fe56161b53eed784863f6539f7802b2
#
_cell.length_a   1.000
_cell.length_b   1.000
_cell.length_c   1.000
_cell.angle_alpha   90.00
_cell.angle_beta   90.00
_cell.angle_gamma   90.00
#
_symmetry.space_group_name_H-M   'P 1'
#
loop_
_entity.id
_entity.type
_entity.pdbx_description
1 polymer ?
#
loop_
_entity_poly.entity_id
_entity_poly.type
_entity_poly.pdbx_seq_one_letter_code
_entity_poly.pdbx_strand_id
1 'polypeptide(L)'
;TVVVESPCDWVILRLLEAAEVRVIELPLLPGGVIDLQRLESLLESETVRLMLLSSVLSMPRGTHLPLNNQQAVAHLLGRHGTWVLENDCYSELHEGNDAQRLRDWLDPDRLLVFSTFEKFVGAEAPFGYVLSRHWRNELQRHFLLRAFRLSPIRQKAIARLLGGGRLDQHLLILRRML
;
A
#
# COMPACT_ATOMS: atom_id res chain seq x y z
N THR A 1 18.43 1.56 -1.44
CA THR A 1 17.84 1.03 -0.20
C THR A 1 16.34 1.25 -0.21
N VAL A 2 15.59 0.25 0.27
CA VAL A 2 14.15 0.30 0.53
C VAL A 2 13.93 0.23 2.04
N VAL A 3 13.09 1.10 2.57
CA VAL A 3 12.65 1.04 3.97
C VAL A 3 11.27 0.41 4.03
N VAL A 4 11.08 -0.51 4.96
CA VAL A 4 9.77 -1.14 5.23
C VAL A 4 9.38 -0.97 6.69
N GLU A 5 8.09 -0.85 6.96
CA GLU A 5 7.57 -0.95 8.34
C GLU A 5 7.83 -2.33 8.92
N SER A 6 8.07 -2.42 10.23
CA SER A 6 8.30 -3.70 10.90
C SER A 6 7.39 -3.84 12.14
N PRO A 7 6.67 -4.96 12.26
CA PRO A 7 6.66 -6.11 11.36
C PRO A 7 6.00 -5.83 10.01
N CYS A 8 6.51 -6.46 8.96
CA CYS A 8 6.00 -6.37 7.58
C CYS A 8 5.42 -7.71 7.14
N ASP A 9 4.52 -7.69 6.16
CA ASP A 9 4.00 -8.90 5.53
C ASP A 9 5.15 -9.72 4.91
N TRP A 10 5.22 -11.01 5.26
CA TRP A 10 6.28 -11.91 4.83
C TRP A 10 6.35 -12.07 3.31
N VAL A 11 5.21 -11.96 2.60
CA VAL A 11 5.17 -12.03 1.13
C VAL A 11 5.93 -10.85 0.52
N ILE A 12 5.76 -9.67 1.10
CA ILE A 12 6.47 -8.45 0.67
C ILE A 12 7.98 -8.63 0.88
N LEU A 13 8.39 -9.12 2.05
CA LEU A 13 9.81 -9.36 2.34
C LEU A 13 10.43 -10.36 1.35
N ARG A 14 9.73 -11.43 1.01
CA ARG A 14 10.17 -12.42 0.00
C ARG A 14 10.29 -11.82 -1.40
N LEU A 15 9.38 -10.92 -1.77
CA LEU A 15 9.46 -10.22 -3.06
C LEU A 15 10.65 -9.26 -3.12
N LEU A 16 10.93 -8.56 -2.03
CA LEU A 16 12.09 -7.67 -1.93
C LEU A 16 13.41 -8.45 -1.94
N GLU A 17 13.46 -9.59 -1.25
CA GLU A 17 14.60 -10.53 -1.30
C GLU A 17 14.83 -11.02 -2.74
N ALA A 18 13.79 -11.47 -3.43
CA ALA A 18 13.88 -11.93 -4.82
C ALA A 18 14.28 -10.81 -5.81
N ALA A 19 14.03 -9.56 -5.44
CA ALA A 19 14.47 -8.39 -6.20
C ALA A 19 15.91 -7.96 -5.85
N GLU A 20 16.57 -8.66 -4.92
CA GLU A 20 17.96 -8.40 -4.47
C GLU A 20 18.18 -6.94 -4.02
N VAL A 21 17.17 -6.33 -3.40
CA VAL A 21 17.27 -4.96 -2.89
C VAL A 21 17.67 -4.95 -1.41
N ARG A 22 18.49 -3.98 -1.02
CA ARG A 22 18.82 -3.76 0.39
C ARG A 22 17.59 -3.21 1.10
N VAL A 23 17.14 -3.92 2.14
CA VAL A 23 15.99 -3.58 2.96
C VAL A 23 16.45 -3.12 4.35
N ILE A 24 15.85 -2.05 4.85
CA ILE A 24 15.98 -1.60 6.23
C ILE A 24 14.59 -1.62 6.86
N GLU A 25 14.48 -2.31 7.98
CA GLU A 25 13.25 -2.37 8.75
C GLU A 25 13.15 -1.19 9.73
N LEU A 26 12.02 -0.49 9.67
CA LEU A 26 11.66 0.57 10.61
C LEU A 26 10.59 0.05 11.58
N PRO A 27 10.95 -0.31 12.82
CA PRO A 27 10.00 -0.81 13.79
C PRO A 27 8.90 0.19 14.09
N LEU A 28 7.65 -0.29 14.09
CA LEU A 28 6.50 0.48 14.53
C LEU A 28 6.44 0.50 16.07
N LEU A 29 6.18 1.68 16.61
CA LEU A 29 5.86 1.88 18.01
C LEU A 29 4.48 1.28 18.36
N PRO A 30 4.13 1.17 19.66
CA PRO A 30 2.78 0.78 20.06
C PRO A 30 1.70 1.61 19.37
N GLY A 31 0.61 0.95 18.96
CA GLY A 31 -0.47 1.62 18.20
C GLY A 31 -0.21 1.84 16.71
N GLY A 32 0.88 1.27 16.17
CA GLY A 32 1.19 1.38 14.73
C GLY A 32 1.84 2.72 14.33
N VAL A 33 2.39 3.44 15.29
CA VAL A 33 3.01 4.75 15.07
C VAL A 33 4.42 4.58 14.51
N ILE A 34 4.78 5.38 13.51
CA ILE A 34 6.16 5.48 13.02
C ILE A 34 6.92 6.49 13.90
N ASP A 35 8.07 6.06 14.42
CA ASP A 35 9.00 6.92 15.14
C ASP A 35 9.63 7.92 14.16
N LEU A 36 9.22 9.19 14.28
CA LEU A 36 9.63 10.24 13.36
C LEU A 36 11.12 10.58 13.50
N GLN A 37 11.69 10.53 14.71
CA GLN A 37 13.11 10.81 14.93
C GLN A 37 13.97 9.74 14.29
N ARG A 38 13.55 8.47 14.45
CA ARG A 38 14.25 7.35 13.83
C ARG A 38 14.11 7.37 12.31
N LEU A 39 12.94 7.72 11.78
CA LEU A 39 12.74 7.89 10.34
C LEU A 39 13.63 9.00 9.79
N GLU A 40 13.67 10.16 10.41
CA GLU A 40 14.48 11.30 10.00
C GLU A 40 15.97 10.95 10.00
N SER A 41 16.48 10.38 11.10
CA SER A 41 17.87 9.94 11.19
C SER A 41 18.24 8.91 10.10
N LEU A 42 17.31 8.04 9.75
CA LEU A 42 17.50 7.04 8.69
C LEU A 42 17.55 7.72 7.31
N LEU A 43 16.67 8.67 7.05
CA LEU A 43 16.62 9.41 5.79
C LEU A 43 17.86 10.30 5.59
N GLU A 44 18.47 10.77 6.68
CA GLU A 44 19.71 11.57 6.66
C GLU A 44 20.96 10.71 6.47
N SER A 45 21.00 9.53 7.10
CA SER A 45 22.19 8.65 7.09
C SER A 45 22.25 7.71 5.90
N GLU A 46 21.11 7.42 5.27
CA GLU A 46 20.99 6.42 4.21
C GLU A 46 20.38 7.00 2.92
N THR A 47 20.81 6.52 1.78
CA THR A 47 20.14 6.82 0.50
C THR A 47 18.88 5.97 0.36
N VAL A 48 17.79 6.43 0.98
CA VAL A 48 16.49 5.77 0.90
C VAL A 48 15.78 6.18 -0.38
N ARG A 49 15.61 5.24 -1.29
CA ARG A 49 14.91 5.50 -2.56
C ARG A 49 13.41 5.27 -2.47
N LEU A 50 12.99 4.32 -1.65
CA LEU A 50 11.60 3.89 -1.54
C LEU A 50 11.29 3.56 -0.08
N MET A 51 10.14 4.01 0.40
CA MET A 51 9.52 3.53 1.63
C MET A 51 8.25 2.77 1.29
N LEU A 52 8.13 1.54 1.81
CA LEU A 52 6.95 0.70 1.67
C LEU A 52 6.25 0.60 3.03
N LEU A 53 4.98 0.95 3.07
CA LEU A 53 4.19 0.93 4.29
C LEU A 53 2.68 0.82 4.00
N SER A 54 1.91 0.48 5.04
CA SER A 54 0.46 0.51 5.02
C SER A 54 -0.05 1.62 5.94
N SER A 55 -0.87 2.53 5.44
CA SER A 55 -1.46 3.59 6.29
C SER A 55 -2.72 3.13 7.00
N VAL A 56 -3.41 2.14 6.45
CA VAL A 56 -4.63 1.54 7.00
C VAL A 56 -4.47 0.03 7.06
N LEU A 57 -4.73 -0.57 8.22
CA LEU A 57 -4.62 -2.01 8.49
C LEU A 57 -3.28 -2.62 8.06
N SER A 58 -2.22 -2.16 8.70
CA SER A 58 -0.88 -2.75 8.54
C SER A 58 -0.85 -4.20 9.02
N MET A 59 -0.40 -5.11 8.15
CA MET A 59 -0.26 -6.52 8.47
C MET A 59 1.17 -6.85 8.92
N PRO A 60 1.36 -7.70 9.95
CA PRO A 60 0.36 -8.57 10.60
C PRO A 60 -0.35 -7.95 11.81
N ARG A 61 -0.09 -6.71 12.17
CA ARG A 61 -0.57 -6.10 13.42
C ARG A 61 -2.03 -5.62 13.36
N GLY A 62 -2.59 -5.43 12.19
CA GLY A 62 -3.91 -4.82 12.00
C GLY A 62 -3.98 -3.37 12.50
N THR A 63 -2.84 -2.70 12.60
CA THR A 63 -2.76 -1.34 13.12
C THR A 63 -3.02 -0.31 12.02
N HIS A 64 -3.34 0.88 12.47
CA HIS A 64 -3.72 2.02 11.67
C HIS A 64 -2.76 3.17 11.98
N LEU A 65 -2.18 3.77 10.97
CA LEU A 65 -1.26 4.88 11.15
C LEU A 65 -2.06 6.15 11.54
N PRO A 66 -1.86 6.71 12.74
CA PRO A 66 -2.62 7.90 13.18
C PRO A 66 -2.46 9.09 12.23
N LEU A 67 -3.51 9.87 12.04
CA LEU A 67 -3.55 10.97 11.08
C LEU A 67 -2.39 11.97 11.22
N ASN A 68 -2.13 12.40 12.44
CA ASN A 68 -1.01 13.32 12.72
C ASN A 68 0.35 12.71 12.37
N ASN A 69 0.48 11.39 12.54
CA ASN A 69 1.70 10.67 12.17
C ASN A 69 1.80 10.51 10.66
N GLN A 70 0.68 10.25 9.94
CA GLN A 70 0.65 10.22 8.47
C GLN A 70 1.14 11.55 7.88
N GLN A 71 0.64 12.68 8.38
CA GLN A 71 1.03 14.01 7.93
C GLN A 71 2.54 14.27 8.14
N ALA A 72 3.03 13.94 9.33
CA ALA A 72 4.44 14.12 9.65
C ALA A 72 5.37 13.22 8.83
N VAL A 73 4.99 11.96 8.63
CA VAL A 73 5.72 11.01 7.77
C VAL A 73 5.74 11.50 6.32
N ALA A 74 4.59 11.93 5.79
CA ALA A 74 4.51 12.47 4.43
C ALA A 74 5.40 13.69 4.25
N HIS A 75 5.42 14.58 5.23
CA HIS A 75 6.30 15.77 5.21
C HIS A 75 7.79 15.39 5.19
N LEU A 76 8.21 14.45 6.05
CA LEU A 76 9.59 13.96 6.07
C LEU A 76 10.00 13.32 4.74
N LEU A 77 9.18 12.42 4.22
CA LEU A 77 9.46 11.73 2.96
C LEU A 77 9.51 12.71 1.78
N GLY A 78 8.63 13.71 1.78
CA GLY A 78 8.63 14.78 0.78
C GLY A 78 9.90 15.63 0.79
N ARG A 79 10.39 16.02 1.98
CA ARG A 79 11.64 16.79 2.15
C ARG A 79 12.85 16.02 1.58
N HIS A 80 12.91 14.71 1.76
CA HIS A 80 14.01 13.88 1.28
C HIS A 80 13.80 13.34 -0.14
N GLY A 81 12.67 13.66 -0.78
CA GLY A 81 12.36 13.19 -2.13
C GLY A 81 12.25 11.67 -2.26
N THR A 82 11.91 11.00 -1.17
CA THR A 82 11.76 9.55 -1.10
C THR A 82 10.46 9.10 -1.76
N TRP A 83 10.53 8.08 -2.61
CA TRP A 83 9.35 7.45 -3.18
C TRP A 83 8.57 6.68 -2.12
N VAL A 84 7.25 6.63 -2.28
CA VAL A 84 6.38 5.83 -1.41
C VAL A 84 5.66 4.77 -2.23
N LEU A 85 5.69 3.53 -1.73
CA LEU A 85 4.85 2.43 -2.17
C LEU A 85 3.84 2.12 -1.06
N GLU A 86 2.62 2.61 -1.19
CA GLU A 86 1.57 2.38 -0.21
C GLU A 86 0.90 1.03 -0.46
N ASN A 87 0.90 0.16 0.54
CA ASN A 87 0.16 -1.09 0.55
C ASN A 87 -1.27 -0.84 1.04
N ASP A 88 -2.21 -0.91 0.12
CA ASP A 88 -3.64 -0.65 0.34
C ASP A 88 -4.49 -1.94 0.31
N CYS A 89 -3.85 -3.12 0.45
CA CYS A 89 -4.51 -4.41 0.27
C CYS A 89 -5.64 -4.71 1.26
N TYR A 90 -5.58 -4.13 2.44
CA TYR A 90 -6.54 -4.39 3.53
C TYR A 90 -7.42 -3.20 3.89
N SER A 91 -7.19 -2.04 3.29
CA SER A 91 -7.86 -0.79 3.67
C SER A 91 -9.39 -0.84 3.55
N GLU A 92 -9.90 -1.61 2.58
CA GLU A 92 -11.34 -1.78 2.39
C GLU A 92 -12.00 -2.58 3.52
N LEU A 93 -11.24 -3.29 4.35
CA LEU A 93 -11.75 -4.02 5.51
C LEU A 93 -11.84 -3.15 6.77
N HIS A 94 -11.33 -1.92 6.73
CA HIS A 94 -11.40 -0.99 7.86
C HIS A 94 -12.84 -0.53 8.14
N GLU A 95 -13.20 -0.47 9.42
CA GLU A 95 -14.48 0.09 9.87
C GLU A 95 -14.41 1.62 9.79
N GLY A 96 -15.00 2.20 8.82
CA GLY A 96 -15.07 3.65 8.61
C GLY A 96 -14.78 4.02 7.16
N ASN A 97 -15.72 4.72 6.56
CA ASN A 97 -15.60 5.16 5.17
C ASN A 97 -14.58 6.30 4.99
N ASP A 98 -14.12 6.90 6.09
CA ASP A 98 -13.35 8.16 6.08
C ASP A 98 -11.90 7.98 6.55
N ALA A 99 -11.35 6.76 6.51
CA ALA A 99 -9.95 6.57 6.85
C ALA A 99 -9.08 7.34 5.85
N GLN A 100 -8.55 8.49 6.28
CA GLN A 100 -7.55 9.20 5.52
C GLN A 100 -6.32 8.32 5.36
N ARG A 101 -5.74 8.36 4.18
CA ARG A 101 -4.60 7.53 3.80
C ARG A 101 -3.37 8.39 3.64
N LEU A 102 -2.21 7.83 3.85
CA LEU A 102 -0.94 8.55 3.68
C LEU A 102 -0.83 9.22 2.31
N ARG A 103 -1.36 8.59 1.27
CA ARG A 103 -1.39 9.13 -0.10
C ARG A 103 -2.08 10.49 -0.24
N ASP A 104 -2.98 10.83 0.68
CA ASP A 104 -3.71 12.11 0.65
C ASP A 104 -2.79 13.29 0.98
N TRP A 105 -1.60 13.02 1.55
CA TRP A 105 -0.59 13.97 1.98
C TRP A 105 0.69 13.95 1.16
N LEU A 106 0.82 13.00 0.23
CA LEU A 106 2.03 12.78 -0.57
C LEU A 106 1.93 13.45 -1.94
N ASP A 107 3.10 13.76 -2.51
CA ASP A 107 3.21 14.15 -3.91
C ASP A 107 2.81 12.95 -4.81
N PRO A 108 1.76 13.08 -5.64
CA PRO A 108 1.32 12.01 -6.52
C PRO A 108 2.38 11.55 -7.53
N ASP A 109 3.36 12.41 -7.84
CA ASP A 109 4.43 12.08 -8.77
C ASP A 109 5.54 11.23 -8.13
N ARG A 110 5.51 11.07 -6.79
CA ARG A 110 6.43 10.19 -6.02
C ARG A 110 5.72 9.06 -5.30
N LEU A 111 4.52 8.74 -5.73
CA LEU A 111 3.65 7.77 -5.10
C LEU A 111 3.34 6.60 -6.05
N LEU A 112 3.40 5.39 -5.48
CA LEU A 112 2.77 4.20 -6.02
C LEU A 112 1.83 3.64 -4.95
N VAL A 113 0.67 3.16 -5.38
CA VAL A 113 -0.28 2.45 -4.51
C VAL A 113 -0.56 1.10 -5.12
N PHE A 114 -0.52 0.04 -4.33
CA PHE A 114 -0.96 -1.27 -4.80
C PHE A 114 -2.03 -1.85 -3.89
N SER A 115 -2.94 -2.58 -4.47
CA SER A 115 -4.01 -3.28 -3.77
C SER A 115 -4.40 -4.57 -4.49
N THR A 116 -5.15 -5.42 -3.81
CA THR A 116 -5.66 -6.67 -4.36
C THR A 116 -7.14 -6.85 -4.02
N PHE A 117 -7.89 -7.43 -4.96
CA PHE A 117 -9.30 -7.79 -4.73
C PHE A 117 -9.45 -9.08 -3.93
N GLU A 118 -8.41 -9.91 -3.88
CA GLU A 118 -8.44 -11.19 -3.19
C GLU A 118 -8.84 -11.09 -1.71
N LYS A 119 -8.40 -10.03 -1.02
CA LYS A 119 -8.61 -9.88 0.43
C LYS A 119 -10.05 -9.57 0.81
N PHE A 120 -10.83 -9.04 -0.11
CA PHE A 120 -12.21 -8.63 0.17
C PHE A 120 -13.24 -9.19 -0.83
N VAL A 121 -12.82 -9.67 -2.00
CA VAL A 121 -13.69 -10.42 -2.92
C VAL A 121 -13.51 -11.93 -2.76
N GLY A 122 -12.31 -12.38 -2.40
CA GLY A 122 -11.98 -13.79 -2.19
C GLY A 122 -11.04 -14.36 -3.24
N ALA A 123 -10.69 -15.64 -3.09
CA ALA A 123 -9.72 -16.35 -3.92
C ALA A 123 -10.07 -16.40 -5.42
N GLU A 124 -11.34 -16.20 -5.77
CA GLU A 124 -11.79 -16.14 -7.16
C GLU A 124 -11.38 -14.85 -7.88
N ALA A 125 -10.88 -13.87 -7.13
CA ALA A 125 -10.37 -12.60 -7.64
C ALA A 125 -8.86 -12.41 -7.34
N PRO A 126 -7.96 -13.32 -7.78
CA PRO A 126 -6.53 -13.27 -7.48
C PRO A 126 -5.80 -12.22 -8.34
N PHE A 127 -6.30 -11.02 -8.34
CA PHE A 127 -5.74 -9.89 -9.08
C PHE A 127 -5.96 -8.59 -8.31
N GLY A 128 -5.21 -7.58 -8.70
CA GLY A 128 -5.25 -6.29 -8.06
C GLY A 128 -4.94 -5.17 -9.05
N TYR A 129 -4.51 -4.06 -8.51
CA TYR A 129 -4.11 -2.90 -9.29
C TYR A 129 -2.89 -2.22 -8.69
N VAL A 130 -2.17 -1.51 -9.54
CA VAL A 130 -1.14 -0.56 -9.15
C VAL A 130 -1.51 0.80 -9.72
N LEU A 131 -1.50 1.82 -8.88
CA LEU A 131 -1.73 3.21 -9.26
C LEU A 131 -0.40 3.95 -9.19
N SER A 132 -0.06 4.66 -10.26
CA SER A 132 1.06 5.58 -10.29
C SER A 132 0.82 6.62 -11.37
N ARG A 133 1.09 7.86 -11.06
CA ARG A 133 1.05 8.93 -12.05
C ARG A 133 2.31 8.91 -12.91
N HIS A 134 3.45 8.81 -12.27
CA HIS A 134 4.76 8.88 -12.93
C HIS A 134 5.10 7.60 -13.72
N TRP A 135 4.90 6.41 -13.12
CA TRP A 135 5.33 5.13 -13.69
C TRP A 135 4.29 4.41 -14.54
N ARG A 136 3.21 5.10 -14.92
CA ARG A 136 2.09 4.47 -15.64
C ARG A 136 2.53 3.69 -16.89
N ASN A 137 3.34 4.31 -17.74
CA ASN A 137 3.73 3.72 -19.03
C ASN A 137 4.70 2.55 -18.84
N GLU A 138 5.65 2.69 -17.94
CA GLU A 138 6.64 1.65 -17.59
C GLU A 138 5.96 0.43 -16.96
N LEU A 139 5.05 0.65 -16.01
CA LEU A 139 4.27 -0.41 -15.40
C LEU A 139 3.41 -1.14 -16.45
N GLN A 140 2.72 -0.40 -17.30
CA GLN A 140 1.91 -0.98 -18.38
C GLN A 140 2.76 -1.84 -19.30
N ARG A 141 3.92 -1.33 -19.74
CA ARG A 141 4.87 -2.08 -20.57
C ARG A 141 5.37 -3.34 -19.85
N HIS A 142 5.73 -3.23 -18.59
CA HIS A 142 6.23 -4.35 -17.79
C HIS A 142 5.18 -5.46 -17.65
N PHE A 143 3.92 -5.12 -17.35
CA PHE A 143 2.82 -6.08 -17.28
C PHE A 143 2.52 -6.73 -18.64
N LEU A 144 2.57 -5.96 -19.71
CA LEU A 144 2.38 -6.50 -21.08
C LEU A 144 3.46 -7.51 -21.47
N LEU A 145 4.74 -7.21 -21.17
CA LEU A 145 5.86 -8.09 -21.46
C LEU A 145 5.83 -9.40 -20.67
N ARG A 146 5.30 -9.38 -19.45
CA ARG A 146 5.14 -10.56 -18.60
C ARG A 146 3.84 -11.32 -18.82
N ALA A 147 3.07 -10.95 -19.84
CA ALA A 147 1.78 -11.54 -20.18
C ALA A 147 0.73 -11.55 -19.05
N PHE A 148 0.87 -10.68 -18.05
CA PHE A 148 -0.13 -10.48 -17.01
C PHE A 148 -1.35 -9.75 -17.58
N ARG A 149 -2.18 -10.49 -18.30
CA ARG A 149 -3.41 -9.95 -18.88
C ARG A 149 -4.61 -10.50 -18.11
N LEU A 150 -5.32 -9.60 -17.46
CA LEU A 150 -6.64 -9.93 -16.94
C LEU A 150 -7.63 -10.03 -18.10
N SER A 151 -8.39 -11.13 -18.19
CA SER A 151 -9.36 -11.30 -19.27
C SER A 151 -10.40 -10.18 -19.27
N PRO A 152 -10.88 -9.73 -20.45
CA PRO A 152 -11.90 -8.67 -20.54
C PRO A 152 -13.19 -8.99 -19.77
N ILE A 153 -13.56 -10.27 -19.65
CA ILE A 153 -14.73 -10.72 -18.89
C ILE A 153 -14.52 -10.43 -17.41
N ARG A 154 -13.35 -10.79 -16.86
CA ARG A 154 -13.01 -10.50 -15.45
C ARG A 154 -12.97 -9.00 -15.18
N GLN A 155 -12.35 -8.21 -16.07
CA GLN A 155 -12.34 -6.75 -15.95
C GLN A 155 -13.76 -6.16 -15.91
N LYS A 156 -14.64 -6.62 -16.81
CA LYS A 156 -16.05 -6.20 -16.80
C LYS A 156 -16.80 -6.63 -15.55
N ALA A 157 -16.54 -7.84 -15.04
CA ALA A 157 -17.15 -8.32 -13.79
C ALA A 157 -16.77 -7.42 -12.61
N ILE A 158 -15.47 -7.09 -12.46
CA ILE A 158 -15.01 -6.17 -11.42
C ILE A 158 -15.62 -4.79 -11.59
N ALA A 159 -15.59 -4.24 -12.79
CA ALA A 159 -16.17 -2.93 -13.05
C ALA A 159 -17.66 -2.87 -12.67
N ARG A 160 -18.42 -3.95 -12.90
CA ARG A 160 -19.81 -4.07 -12.48
C ARG A 160 -19.96 -4.18 -10.95
N LEU A 161 -19.06 -4.90 -10.27
CA LEU A 161 -19.08 -4.99 -8.81
C LEU A 161 -18.81 -3.63 -8.19
N LEU A 162 -17.81 -2.90 -8.68
CA LEU A 162 -17.46 -1.56 -8.22
C LEU A 162 -18.56 -0.52 -8.52
N GLY A 163 -19.09 -0.52 -9.77
CA GLY A 163 -20.05 0.47 -10.21
C GLY A 163 -21.49 0.23 -9.72
N GLY A 164 -21.82 -0.97 -9.25
CA GLY A 164 -23.17 -1.37 -8.88
C GLY A 164 -23.49 -1.30 -7.38
N GLY A 165 -22.60 -0.79 -6.53
CA GLY A 165 -22.76 -0.74 -5.08
C GLY A 165 -22.81 -2.12 -4.37
N ARG A 166 -22.66 -3.21 -5.12
CA ARG A 166 -22.69 -4.58 -4.56
C ARG A 166 -21.45 -4.87 -3.72
N LEU A 167 -20.31 -4.30 -4.11
CA LEU A 167 -19.09 -4.42 -3.35
C LEU A 167 -19.24 -3.74 -1.99
N ASP A 168 -19.81 -2.54 -1.95
CA ASP A 168 -20.03 -1.79 -0.71
C ASP A 168 -20.92 -2.56 0.26
N GLN A 169 -22.00 -3.18 -0.25
CA GLN A 169 -22.88 -4.04 0.56
C GLN A 169 -22.12 -5.27 1.09
N HIS A 170 -21.29 -5.91 0.28
CA HIS A 170 -20.47 -7.02 0.70
C HIS A 170 -19.44 -6.63 1.76
N LEU A 171 -18.77 -5.50 1.59
CA LEU A 171 -17.82 -4.95 2.56
C LEU A 171 -18.48 -4.63 3.89
N LEU A 172 -19.71 -4.09 3.88
CA LEU A 172 -20.48 -3.85 5.10
C LEU A 172 -20.76 -5.15 5.87
N ILE A 173 -21.01 -6.25 5.16
CA ILE A 173 -21.23 -7.57 5.80
C ILE A 173 -19.89 -8.08 6.36
N LEU A 174 -18.82 -8.05 5.57
CA LEU A 174 -17.49 -8.51 6.01
C LEU A 174 -17.00 -7.77 7.25
N ARG A 175 -17.10 -6.45 7.27
CA ARG A 175 -16.68 -5.61 8.40
C ARG A 175 -17.43 -5.91 9.69
N ARG A 176 -18.66 -6.42 9.61
CA ARG A 176 -19.46 -6.85 10.78
C ARG A 176 -19.07 -8.24 11.29
N MET A 177 -18.36 -9.02 10.48
CA MET A 177 -17.94 -10.38 10.81
C MET A 177 -16.51 -10.45 11.36
N LEU A 178 -15.73 -9.39 11.14
CA LEU A 178 -14.34 -9.24 11.64
C LEU A 178 -14.33 -8.56 12.99
#